data_0c7cf41dc6bb1a8b0296adf25ebe4a19
#
_entry.id   0c7cf41dc6bb1a8b0296adf25ebe4a19
#
_cell.length_a   1.000
_cell.length_b   1.000
_cell.length_c   1.000
_cell.angle_alpha   90.00
_cell.angle_beta   90.00
_cell.angle_gamma   90.00
#
_symmetry.space_group_name_H-M   'P 1'
#
loop_
_entity.id
_entity.type
_entity.pdbx_description
1 polymer ?
#
loop_
_entity_poly.entity_id
_entity_poly.type
_entity_poly.pdbx_seq_one_letter_code
_entity_poly.pdbx_strand_id
1 'polypeptide(L)'
;TSKSTLMTQQVRQMEENMKKVVKFGGSSLASAGQFKKVGDIIRADAARRYVVPSAPGKRFSADTKVTDMLYDCYRTAVAGKDFSQKLKNIKDRYQEIIDGLALNLSLEQEFDKIEEQFRAKAGEDYAASRGEYLNGIVMANYLGYTYIDAAEVIFFDENGNFLDEKTDEVLSHRLSEEEHAVIPGFYGSKPDGSVKTFSRGGSDITGSIVAKAVHADVYENWTDVSGFLVTDPKIVENPEVISTITYRELRELSYMGATVLHEDSIFPLRKEGIPIHVLNTNASEDPGTMIVENTCSKPHFTITGIAGKKGFAAVTIEKSMMNTEIGFGRKVLQVFEENGISFEHTPSGIDTMTVFVHQKEFEEKEQSIIAGLHRAVQPDSIDLESDLALVAIVGRGMRRTRGTAGRIFSALAHAHVNVKMIDQGSSELNIIVGVENRDFEATIKAIYDIFVTAQL
;
A
#
# COMPACT_ATOMS: atom_id res chain seq x y z
N THR A 1 -17.14 29.68 34.40
CA THR A 1 -18.22 29.19 33.48
C THR A 1 -18.03 29.63 32.04
N SER A 2 -17.50 30.83 31.76
CA SER A 2 -17.41 31.33 30.36
C SER A 2 -16.27 30.69 29.52
N LYS A 3 -15.11 30.39 30.13
CA LYS A 3 -13.98 29.77 29.41
C LYS A 3 -14.25 28.28 28.99
N SER A 4 -14.95 27.52 29.83
CA SER A 4 -15.34 26.16 29.54
C SER A 4 -16.37 26.10 28.40
N THR A 5 -17.33 27.03 28.38
CA THR A 5 -18.37 27.08 27.34
C THR A 5 -17.82 27.54 26.01
N LEU A 6 -16.88 28.50 25.99
CA LEU A 6 -16.17 28.95 24.79
C LEU A 6 -15.28 27.85 24.21
N MET A 7 -14.56 27.09 25.06
CA MET A 7 -13.72 26.00 24.65
C MET A 7 -14.55 24.84 24.06
N THR A 8 -15.73 24.58 24.63
CA THR A 8 -16.67 23.57 24.12
C THR A 8 -17.28 23.99 22.78
N GLN A 9 -17.59 25.28 22.62
CA GLN A 9 -18.09 25.82 21.34
C GLN A 9 -17.00 25.82 20.26
N GLN A 10 -15.76 26.16 20.58
CA GLN A 10 -14.64 26.09 19.63
C GLN A 10 -14.33 24.65 19.19
N VAL A 11 -14.38 23.70 20.11
CA VAL A 11 -14.18 22.27 19.77
C VAL A 11 -15.30 21.77 18.85
N ARG A 12 -16.57 22.11 19.16
CA ARG A 12 -17.71 21.77 18.28
C ARG A 12 -17.58 22.41 16.89
N GLN A 13 -17.17 23.66 16.82
CA GLN A 13 -17.00 24.37 15.56
C GLN A 13 -15.81 23.84 14.73
N MET A 14 -14.77 23.33 15.41
CA MET A 14 -13.66 22.60 14.75
C MET A 14 -14.13 21.23 14.24
N GLU A 15 -14.91 20.50 15.01
CA GLU A 15 -15.49 19.23 14.59
C GLU A 15 -16.47 19.38 13.41
N GLU A 16 -17.29 20.42 13.40
CA GLU A 16 -18.23 20.75 12.31
C GLU A 16 -17.52 21.14 11.01
N ASN A 17 -16.31 21.67 11.07
CA ASN A 17 -15.50 22.06 9.90
C ASN A 17 -14.54 20.95 9.42
N MET A 18 -14.39 19.87 10.17
CA MET A 18 -13.50 18.78 9.81
C MET A 18 -13.96 18.09 8.52
N LYS A 19 -13.01 17.78 7.64
CA LYS A 19 -13.25 17.07 6.39
C LYS A 19 -12.47 15.77 6.38
N LYS A 20 -13.20 14.68 6.22
CA LYS A 20 -12.63 13.35 6.02
C LYS A 20 -13.00 12.83 4.64
N VAL A 21 -12.02 12.30 3.95
CA VAL A 21 -12.21 11.49 2.75
C VAL A 21 -12.17 10.03 3.17
N VAL A 22 -13.16 9.25 2.75
CA VAL A 22 -13.29 7.84 3.13
C VAL A 22 -13.29 6.97 1.89
N LYS A 23 -12.34 6.06 1.79
CA LYS A 23 -12.23 5.07 0.73
C LYS A 23 -12.63 3.71 1.26
N PHE A 24 -13.45 2.99 0.53
CA PHE A 24 -13.86 1.63 0.87
C PHE A 24 -13.38 0.65 -0.19
N GLY A 25 -12.67 -0.39 0.25
CA GLY A 25 -12.19 -1.47 -0.62
C GLY A 25 -13.31 -2.38 -1.12
N GLY A 26 -13.02 -3.21 -2.11
CA GLY A 26 -14.01 -4.06 -2.76
C GLY A 26 -14.69 -5.07 -1.83
N SER A 27 -13.97 -5.66 -0.89
CA SER A 27 -14.53 -6.57 0.12
C SER A 27 -15.56 -5.88 1.02
N SER A 28 -15.36 -4.59 1.29
CA SER A 28 -16.28 -3.75 2.07
C SER A 28 -17.59 -3.43 1.32
N LEU A 29 -17.65 -3.66 0.02
CA LEU A 29 -18.75 -3.32 -0.87
C LEU A 29 -19.27 -4.51 -1.68
N ALA A 30 -18.96 -5.73 -1.24
CA ALA A 30 -19.27 -6.95 -1.99
C ALA A 30 -20.76 -7.33 -2.02
N SER A 31 -21.55 -6.84 -1.08
CA SER A 31 -22.97 -7.18 -0.93
C SER A 31 -23.78 -6.04 -0.31
N ALA A 32 -25.10 -6.14 -0.35
CA ALA A 32 -25.98 -5.18 0.31
C ALA A 32 -25.73 -5.11 1.83
N GLY A 33 -25.43 -6.23 2.46
CA GLY A 33 -25.06 -6.25 3.88
C GLY A 33 -23.80 -5.46 4.20
N GLN A 34 -22.80 -5.53 3.34
CA GLN A 34 -21.58 -4.73 3.45
C GLN A 34 -21.86 -3.24 3.20
N PHE A 35 -22.67 -2.89 2.21
CA PHE A 35 -23.11 -1.50 1.98
C PHE A 35 -23.80 -0.90 3.20
N LYS A 36 -24.63 -1.66 3.91
CA LYS A 36 -25.29 -1.19 5.14
C LYS A 36 -24.27 -0.85 6.22
N LYS A 37 -23.26 -1.70 6.43
CA LYS A 37 -22.16 -1.40 7.36
C LYS A 37 -21.42 -0.12 6.97
N VAL A 38 -21.09 0.03 5.69
CA VAL A 38 -20.44 1.22 5.17
C VAL A 38 -21.30 2.46 5.36
N GLY A 39 -22.58 2.39 5.06
CA GLY A 39 -23.53 3.48 5.31
C GLY A 39 -23.61 3.89 6.78
N ASP A 40 -23.64 2.94 7.69
CA ASP A 40 -23.63 3.21 9.12
C ASP A 40 -22.33 3.90 9.57
N ILE A 41 -21.19 3.45 9.06
CA ILE A 41 -19.88 4.08 9.30
C ILE A 41 -19.88 5.53 8.82
N ILE A 42 -20.32 5.80 7.61
CA ILE A 42 -20.34 7.14 7.03
C ILE A 42 -21.27 8.06 7.84
N ARG A 43 -22.45 7.60 8.17
CA ARG A 43 -23.45 8.38 8.92
C ARG A 43 -23.08 8.62 10.39
N ALA A 44 -22.22 7.78 10.94
CA ALA A 44 -21.75 7.91 12.33
C ALA A 44 -20.83 9.12 12.56
N ASP A 45 -20.27 9.68 11.50
CA ASP A 45 -19.34 10.83 11.58
C ASP A 45 -19.63 11.83 10.45
N ALA A 46 -20.15 12.98 10.81
CA ALA A 46 -20.52 14.04 9.87
C ALA A 46 -19.31 14.61 9.06
N ALA A 47 -18.09 14.40 9.53
CA ALA A 47 -16.88 14.79 8.82
C ALA A 47 -16.60 13.90 7.59
N ARG A 48 -17.19 12.72 7.48
CA ARG A 48 -17.05 11.77 6.36
C ARG A 48 -17.86 12.21 5.15
N ARG A 49 -17.40 13.25 4.48
CA ARG A 49 -18.16 13.97 3.44
C ARG A 49 -17.91 13.44 2.03
N TYR A 50 -16.71 12.95 1.75
CA TYR A 50 -16.29 12.54 0.41
C TYR A 50 -15.96 11.06 0.42
N VAL A 51 -16.66 10.31 -0.42
CA VAL A 51 -16.61 8.85 -0.43
C VAL A 51 -16.02 8.35 -1.74
N VAL A 52 -15.02 7.49 -1.66
CA VAL A 52 -14.38 6.85 -2.82
C VAL A 52 -14.60 5.34 -2.75
N PRO A 53 -15.61 4.81 -3.47
CA PRO A 53 -15.87 3.37 -3.49
C PRO A 53 -15.03 2.66 -4.54
N SER A 54 -14.57 1.44 -4.20
CA SER A 54 -14.10 0.44 -5.14
C SER A 54 -15.28 -0.30 -5.79
N ALA A 55 -15.01 -1.09 -6.81
CA ALA A 55 -15.98 -2.04 -7.36
C ALA A 55 -16.30 -3.14 -6.33
N PRO A 56 -17.46 -3.79 -6.42
CA PRO A 56 -17.79 -4.91 -5.52
C PRO A 56 -16.77 -6.04 -5.62
N GLY A 57 -16.21 -6.41 -4.47
CA GLY A 57 -15.26 -7.51 -4.36
C GLY A 57 -15.94 -8.86 -4.24
N LYS A 58 -15.21 -9.84 -3.73
CA LYS A 58 -15.72 -11.19 -3.49
C LYS A 58 -16.66 -11.19 -2.28
N ARG A 59 -17.80 -11.87 -2.41
CA ARG A 59 -18.75 -12.13 -1.31
C ARG A 59 -18.25 -13.27 -0.39
N PHE A 60 -17.47 -14.21 -0.97
CA PHE A 60 -16.85 -15.37 -0.32
C PHE A 60 -15.58 -15.77 -1.08
N SER A 61 -14.74 -16.63 -0.52
CA SER A 61 -13.39 -16.90 -1.06
C SER A 61 -13.36 -17.43 -2.50
N ALA A 62 -14.35 -18.23 -2.90
CA ALA A 62 -14.47 -18.79 -4.26
C ALA A 62 -15.21 -17.88 -5.26
N ASP A 63 -15.69 -16.71 -4.81
CA ASP A 63 -16.39 -15.76 -5.67
C ASP A 63 -15.44 -15.01 -6.61
N THR A 64 -15.99 -14.35 -7.62
CA THR A 64 -15.23 -13.54 -8.58
C THR A 64 -15.48 -12.05 -8.33
N LYS A 65 -14.43 -11.25 -8.35
CA LYS A 65 -14.55 -9.79 -8.28
C LYS A 65 -15.25 -9.25 -9.53
N VAL A 66 -16.04 -8.22 -9.36
CA VAL A 66 -16.73 -7.56 -10.50
C VAL A 66 -15.73 -7.07 -11.56
N THR A 67 -14.59 -6.54 -11.15
CA THR A 67 -13.54 -6.12 -12.10
C THR A 67 -13.08 -7.28 -12.99
N ASP A 68 -12.86 -8.47 -12.42
CA ASP A 68 -12.46 -9.65 -13.18
C ASP A 68 -13.60 -10.13 -14.10
N MET A 69 -14.85 -10.04 -13.67
CA MET A 69 -16.03 -10.32 -14.48
C MET A 69 -16.11 -9.37 -15.69
N LEU A 70 -15.81 -8.09 -15.50
CA LEU A 70 -15.81 -7.07 -16.56
C LEU A 70 -14.70 -7.34 -17.58
N TYR A 71 -13.49 -7.66 -17.14
CA TYR A 71 -12.41 -8.05 -18.05
C TYR A 71 -12.77 -9.26 -18.90
N ASP A 72 -13.29 -10.31 -18.26
CA ASP A 72 -13.69 -11.53 -18.96
C ASP A 72 -14.81 -11.28 -19.98
N CYS A 73 -15.83 -10.52 -19.59
CA CYS A 73 -16.93 -10.12 -20.47
C CYS A 73 -16.42 -9.32 -21.69
N TYR A 74 -15.58 -8.32 -21.45
CA TYR A 74 -14.99 -7.49 -22.50
C TYR A 74 -14.13 -8.30 -23.49
N ARG A 75 -13.26 -9.17 -22.98
CA ARG A 75 -12.42 -10.04 -23.81
C ARG A 75 -13.24 -10.99 -24.67
N THR A 76 -14.35 -11.47 -24.13
CA THR A 76 -15.32 -12.28 -24.90
C THR A 76 -15.95 -11.47 -26.03
N ALA A 77 -16.33 -10.23 -25.78
CA ALA A 77 -16.87 -9.31 -26.79
C ALA A 77 -15.84 -8.99 -27.89
N VAL A 78 -14.60 -8.70 -27.51
CA VAL A 78 -13.50 -8.43 -28.47
C VAL A 78 -13.20 -9.64 -29.35
N ALA A 79 -13.33 -10.85 -28.79
CA ALA A 79 -13.16 -12.10 -29.54
C ALA A 79 -14.33 -12.41 -30.52
N GLY A 80 -15.35 -11.53 -30.58
CA GLY A 80 -16.52 -11.71 -31.43
C GLY A 80 -17.48 -12.81 -30.96
N LYS A 81 -17.37 -13.25 -29.71
CA LYS A 81 -18.23 -14.25 -29.10
C LYS A 81 -19.40 -13.59 -28.37
N ASP A 82 -20.47 -14.37 -28.16
CA ASP A 82 -21.62 -13.91 -27.38
C ASP A 82 -21.20 -13.71 -25.90
N PHE A 83 -21.40 -12.51 -25.41
CA PHE A 83 -21.09 -12.10 -24.04
C PHE A 83 -22.36 -11.74 -23.21
N SER A 84 -23.54 -11.97 -23.77
CA SER A 84 -24.82 -11.59 -23.16
C SER A 84 -24.99 -12.17 -21.75
N GLN A 85 -24.66 -13.45 -21.57
CA GLN A 85 -24.78 -14.10 -20.25
C GLN A 85 -23.77 -13.54 -19.23
N LYS A 86 -22.55 -13.24 -19.68
CA LYS A 86 -21.51 -12.64 -18.81
C LYS A 86 -21.91 -11.24 -18.35
N LEU A 87 -22.46 -10.44 -19.27
CA LEU A 87 -22.97 -9.11 -18.95
C LEU A 87 -24.18 -9.20 -18.02
N LYS A 88 -25.10 -10.15 -18.24
CA LYS A 88 -26.23 -10.40 -17.36
C LYS A 88 -25.77 -10.76 -15.93
N ASN A 89 -24.75 -11.59 -15.78
CA ASN A 89 -24.22 -11.96 -14.48
C ASN A 89 -23.68 -10.72 -13.70
N ILE A 90 -23.08 -9.77 -14.40
CA ILE A 90 -22.64 -8.51 -13.82
C ILE A 90 -23.85 -7.65 -13.40
N LYS A 91 -24.85 -7.53 -14.26
CA LYS A 91 -26.11 -6.85 -13.94
C LYS A 91 -26.76 -7.43 -12.69
N ASP A 92 -26.82 -8.75 -12.59
CA ASP A 92 -27.43 -9.46 -11.47
C ASP A 92 -26.69 -9.17 -10.16
N ARG A 93 -25.35 -9.04 -10.18
CA ARG A 93 -24.55 -8.64 -9.02
C ARG A 93 -24.94 -7.27 -8.47
N TYR A 94 -25.11 -6.27 -9.34
CA TYR A 94 -25.55 -4.94 -8.93
C TYR A 94 -27.01 -4.90 -8.54
N GLN A 95 -27.87 -5.64 -9.25
CA GLN A 95 -29.29 -5.71 -8.92
C GLN A 95 -29.55 -6.33 -7.55
N GLU A 96 -28.79 -7.35 -7.20
CA GLU A 96 -28.82 -7.96 -5.85
C GLU A 96 -28.49 -6.93 -4.75
N ILE A 97 -27.48 -6.08 -4.99
CA ILE A 97 -27.14 -5.00 -4.06
C ILE A 97 -28.27 -3.96 -3.99
N ILE A 98 -28.77 -3.51 -5.13
CA ILE A 98 -29.85 -2.51 -5.23
C ILE A 98 -31.12 -3.01 -4.51
N ASP A 99 -31.52 -4.25 -4.76
CA ASP A 99 -32.70 -4.87 -4.13
C ASP A 99 -32.51 -5.04 -2.62
N GLY A 100 -31.33 -5.51 -2.20
CA GLY A 100 -30.99 -5.67 -0.79
C GLY A 100 -30.95 -4.37 0.01
N LEU A 101 -30.68 -3.24 -0.66
CA LEU A 101 -30.73 -1.89 -0.10
C LEU A 101 -32.09 -1.21 -0.28
N ALA A 102 -33.02 -1.86 -0.96
CA ALA A 102 -34.36 -1.33 -1.29
C ALA A 102 -34.29 0.04 -2.02
N LEU A 103 -33.34 0.19 -2.95
CA LEU A 103 -33.16 1.43 -3.69
C LEU A 103 -34.11 1.52 -4.88
N ASN A 104 -34.64 2.71 -5.12
CA ASN A 104 -35.37 3.03 -6.35
C ASN A 104 -34.37 3.52 -7.42
N LEU A 105 -33.58 2.59 -7.94
CA LEU A 105 -32.50 2.84 -8.89
C LEU A 105 -32.51 1.77 -9.99
N SER A 106 -32.42 2.18 -11.24
CA SER A 106 -32.19 1.30 -12.38
C SER A 106 -30.86 1.62 -13.05
N LEU A 107 -30.05 0.60 -13.30
CA LEU A 107 -28.80 0.70 -14.05
C LEU A 107 -28.92 0.25 -15.51
N GLU A 108 -30.14 -0.02 -15.99
CA GLU A 108 -30.37 -0.52 -17.37
C GLU A 108 -29.74 0.38 -18.45
N GLN A 109 -29.95 1.68 -18.36
CA GLN A 109 -29.36 2.61 -19.34
C GLN A 109 -27.83 2.61 -19.32
N GLU A 110 -27.22 2.44 -18.15
CA GLU A 110 -25.77 2.36 -18.01
C GLU A 110 -25.24 1.04 -18.61
N PHE A 111 -25.93 -0.06 -18.38
CA PHE A 111 -25.56 -1.34 -18.98
C PHE A 111 -25.75 -1.37 -20.50
N ASP A 112 -26.76 -0.69 -21.04
CA ASP A 112 -26.94 -0.53 -22.48
C ASP A 112 -25.74 0.21 -23.12
N LYS A 113 -25.27 1.28 -22.48
CA LYS A 113 -24.05 2.00 -22.90
C LYS A 113 -22.80 1.12 -22.81
N ILE A 114 -22.67 0.35 -21.74
CA ILE A 114 -21.54 -0.57 -21.57
C ILE A 114 -21.53 -1.63 -22.65
N GLU A 115 -22.69 -2.22 -22.96
CA GLU A 115 -22.82 -3.21 -24.05
C GLU A 115 -22.40 -2.61 -25.40
N GLU A 116 -22.89 -1.40 -25.71
CA GLU A 116 -22.51 -0.67 -26.94
C GLU A 116 -20.99 -0.44 -27.00
N GLN A 117 -20.40 0.04 -25.92
CA GLN A 117 -18.95 0.32 -25.84
C GLN A 117 -18.11 -0.96 -25.90
N PHE A 118 -18.58 -2.06 -25.37
CA PHE A 118 -17.92 -3.35 -25.50
C PHE A 118 -17.92 -3.84 -26.95
N ARG A 119 -19.04 -3.69 -27.65
CA ARG A 119 -19.13 -3.99 -29.07
C ARG A 119 -18.24 -3.07 -29.93
N ALA A 120 -18.10 -1.82 -29.53
CA ALA A 120 -17.21 -0.83 -30.15
C ALA A 120 -15.73 -1.01 -29.76
N LYS A 121 -15.38 -1.98 -28.92
CA LYS A 121 -14.00 -2.26 -28.46
C LYS A 121 -13.34 -1.05 -27.80
N ALA A 122 -14.02 -0.45 -26.84
CA ALA A 122 -13.59 0.77 -26.14
C ALA A 122 -12.31 0.62 -25.30
N GLY A 123 -11.83 -0.59 -25.05
CA GLY A 123 -10.59 -0.86 -24.34
C GLY A 123 -10.78 -1.52 -22.96
N GLU A 124 -9.72 -2.17 -22.48
CA GLU A 124 -9.73 -2.85 -21.20
C GLU A 124 -9.86 -1.87 -20.03
N ASP A 125 -9.26 -0.69 -20.12
CA ASP A 125 -9.37 0.35 -19.09
C ASP A 125 -10.81 0.82 -18.93
N TYR A 126 -11.52 1.05 -20.04
CA TYR A 126 -12.95 1.35 -20.00
C TYR A 126 -13.72 0.23 -19.30
N ALA A 127 -13.50 -1.01 -19.70
CA ALA A 127 -14.21 -2.16 -19.14
C ALA A 127 -14.00 -2.28 -17.64
N ALA A 128 -12.76 -2.23 -17.19
CA ALA A 128 -12.42 -2.34 -15.77
C ALA A 128 -13.03 -1.21 -14.93
N SER A 129 -12.99 0.03 -15.45
CA SER A 129 -13.49 1.22 -14.76
C SER A 129 -15.00 1.18 -14.49
N ARG A 130 -15.75 0.39 -15.25
CA ARG A 130 -17.22 0.33 -15.12
C ARG A 130 -17.65 -0.29 -13.78
N GLY A 131 -16.79 -1.07 -13.15
CA GLY A 131 -17.06 -1.59 -11.82
C GLY A 131 -17.21 -0.48 -10.78
N GLU A 132 -16.23 0.39 -10.71
CA GLU A 132 -16.26 1.56 -9.81
C GLU A 132 -17.29 2.59 -10.26
N TYR A 133 -17.41 2.83 -11.55
CA TYR A 133 -18.41 3.74 -12.13
C TYR A 133 -19.82 3.39 -11.67
N LEU A 134 -20.24 2.13 -11.84
CA LEU A 134 -21.56 1.66 -11.44
C LEU A 134 -21.72 1.64 -9.92
N ASN A 135 -20.70 1.19 -9.20
CA ASN A 135 -20.75 1.12 -7.75
C ASN A 135 -20.81 2.50 -7.09
N GLY A 136 -20.15 3.49 -7.70
CA GLY A 136 -20.27 4.89 -7.30
C GLY A 136 -21.70 5.42 -7.43
N ILE A 137 -22.39 5.09 -8.52
CA ILE A 137 -23.79 5.46 -8.72
C ILE A 137 -24.68 4.84 -7.63
N VAL A 138 -24.49 3.55 -7.35
CA VAL A 138 -25.23 2.86 -6.29
C VAL A 138 -24.99 3.50 -4.92
N MET A 139 -23.73 3.77 -4.60
CA MET A 139 -23.34 4.40 -3.33
C MET A 139 -23.92 5.81 -3.19
N ALA A 140 -23.85 6.63 -4.23
CA ALA A 140 -24.39 7.98 -4.22
C ALA A 140 -25.92 7.97 -4.00
N ASN A 141 -26.63 7.06 -4.66
CA ASN A 141 -28.07 6.90 -4.47
C ASN A 141 -28.39 6.43 -3.06
N TYR A 142 -27.63 5.48 -2.54
CA TYR A 142 -27.84 4.96 -1.18
C TYR A 142 -27.62 6.01 -0.09
N LEU A 143 -26.60 6.85 -0.24
CA LEU A 143 -26.27 7.90 0.71
C LEU A 143 -27.07 9.19 0.51
N GLY A 144 -27.62 9.42 -0.69
CA GLY A 144 -28.19 10.71 -1.08
C GLY A 144 -27.12 11.76 -1.34
N TYR A 145 -25.92 11.35 -1.75
CA TYR A 145 -24.79 12.23 -2.06
C TYR A 145 -24.71 12.53 -3.56
N THR A 146 -24.06 13.64 -3.91
CA THR A 146 -23.80 13.97 -5.31
C THR A 146 -22.82 12.98 -5.91
N TYR A 147 -23.18 12.38 -7.04
CA TYR A 147 -22.28 11.55 -7.83
C TYR A 147 -21.43 12.42 -8.76
N ILE A 148 -20.11 12.22 -8.74
CA ILE A 148 -19.17 12.87 -9.64
C ILE A 148 -18.38 11.78 -10.36
N ASP A 149 -18.54 11.69 -11.68
CA ASP A 149 -17.77 10.75 -12.49
C ASP A 149 -16.27 11.12 -12.45
N ALA A 150 -15.42 10.18 -12.09
CA ALA A 150 -13.98 10.40 -12.04
C ALA A 150 -13.37 10.85 -13.37
N ALA A 151 -13.97 10.46 -14.50
CA ALA A 151 -13.53 10.89 -15.84
C ALA A 151 -13.65 12.42 -16.05
N GLU A 152 -14.53 13.08 -15.30
CA GLU A 152 -14.75 14.54 -15.41
C GLU A 152 -13.76 15.36 -14.58
N VAL A 153 -13.06 14.75 -13.62
CA VAL A 153 -12.28 15.46 -12.58
C VAL A 153 -10.87 14.92 -12.37
N ILE A 154 -10.55 13.73 -12.91
CA ILE A 154 -9.22 13.10 -12.81
C ILE A 154 -8.66 12.93 -14.22
N PHE A 155 -7.46 13.46 -14.47
CA PHE A 155 -6.91 13.58 -15.81
C PHE A 155 -5.56 12.92 -15.97
N PHE A 156 -5.39 12.34 -17.16
CA PHE A 156 -4.13 11.78 -17.66
C PHE A 156 -3.74 12.50 -18.96
N ASP A 157 -2.45 12.49 -19.30
CA ASP A 157 -1.98 12.95 -20.59
C ASP A 157 -2.24 11.90 -21.70
N GLU A 158 -1.88 12.22 -22.93
CA GLU A 158 -2.01 11.32 -24.09
C GLU A 158 -1.27 10.00 -23.91
N ASN A 159 -0.15 10.01 -23.15
CA ASN A 159 0.67 8.85 -22.86
C ASN A 159 0.19 8.03 -21.64
N GLY A 160 -0.86 8.50 -20.97
CA GLY A 160 -1.41 7.84 -19.78
C GLY A 160 -0.70 8.19 -18.48
N ASN A 161 0.06 9.29 -18.44
CA ASN A 161 0.63 9.81 -17.21
C ASN A 161 -0.37 10.69 -16.47
N PHE A 162 -0.43 10.54 -15.15
CA PHE A 162 -1.34 11.33 -14.32
C PHE A 162 -0.95 12.82 -14.31
N LEU A 163 -1.94 13.69 -14.50
CA LEU A 163 -1.79 15.14 -14.49
C LEU A 163 -2.24 15.70 -13.13
N ASP A 164 -1.29 15.80 -12.19
CA ASP A 164 -1.56 16.19 -10.81
C ASP A 164 -2.13 17.62 -10.69
N GLU A 165 -1.48 18.61 -11.30
CA GLU A 165 -1.89 20.01 -11.21
C GLU A 165 -3.28 20.27 -11.80
N LYS A 166 -3.53 19.75 -13.01
CA LYS A 166 -4.84 19.90 -13.67
C LYS A 166 -5.95 19.21 -12.86
N THR A 167 -5.68 18.02 -12.36
CA THR A 167 -6.64 17.27 -11.54
C THR A 167 -6.94 18.02 -10.25
N ASP A 168 -5.92 18.49 -9.55
CA ASP A 168 -6.10 19.22 -8.30
C ASP A 168 -6.93 20.51 -8.51
N GLU A 169 -6.67 21.27 -9.56
CA GLU A 169 -7.41 22.47 -9.91
C GLU A 169 -8.90 22.17 -10.18
N VAL A 170 -9.18 21.23 -11.08
CA VAL A 170 -10.56 20.91 -11.48
C VAL A 170 -11.34 20.23 -10.35
N LEU A 171 -10.72 19.26 -9.69
CA LEU A 171 -11.36 18.49 -8.62
C LEU A 171 -11.62 19.34 -7.39
N SER A 172 -10.66 20.17 -6.96
CA SER A 172 -10.84 21.07 -5.80
C SER A 172 -11.94 22.08 -6.04
N HIS A 173 -12.03 22.65 -7.25
CA HIS A 173 -13.11 23.56 -7.62
C HIS A 173 -14.46 22.84 -7.58
N ARG A 174 -14.57 21.68 -8.22
CA ARG A 174 -15.82 20.89 -8.27
C ARG A 174 -16.30 20.46 -6.90
N LEU A 175 -15.40 20.01 -6.01
CA LEU A 175 -15.75 19.59 -4.66
C LEU A 175 -16.00 20.77 -3.71
N SER A 176 -15.52 21.98 -4.01
CA SER A 176 -15.84 23.17 -3.22
C SER A 176 -17.32 23.55 -3.29
N GLU A 177 -18.01 23.11 -4.34
CA GLU A 177 -19.44 23.34 -4.55
C GLU A 177 -20.33 22.29 -3.87
N GLU A 178 -19.74 21.20 -3.34
CA GLU A 178 -20.46 20.06 -2.80
C GLU A 178 -20.14 19.83 -1.32
N GLU A 179 -21.17 19.77 -0.51
CA GLU A 179 -21.01 19.38 0.90
C GLU A 179 -20.69 17.89 1.04
N HIS A 180 -21.30 17.06 0.20
CA HIS A 180 -21.14 15.60 0.19
C HIS A 180 -21.04 15.11 -1.25
N ALA A 181 -20.09 14.23 -1.54
CA ALA A 181 -19.93 13.67 -2.88
C ALA A 181 -19.40 12.24 -2.85
N VAL A 182 -19.73 11.48 -3.89
CA VAL A 182 -19.16 10.17 -4.19
C VAL A 182 -18.38 10.28 -5.49
N ILE A 183 -17.10 9.90 -5.44
CA ILE A 183 -16.19 9.87 -6.58
C ILE A 183 -15.72 8.42 -6.75
N PRO A 184 -16.09 7.72 -7.83
CA PRO A 184 -15.64 6.35 -8.05
C PRO A 184 -14.12 6.29 -8.15
N GLY A 185 -13.51 5.29 -7.53
CA GLY A 185 -12.07 5.08 -7.56
C GLY A 185 -11.55 4.52 -8.89
N PHE A 186 -10.25 4.41 -9.01
CA PHE A 186 -9.52 3.62 -9.98
C PHE A 186 -9.22 4.28 -11.32
N TYR A 187 -9.99 5.24 -11.81
CA TYR A 187 -9.87 5.76 -13.18
C TYR A 187 -10.00 7.27 -13.29
N GLY A 188 -9.65 7.77 -14.43
CA GLY A 188 -9.86 9.11 -14.93
C GLY A 188 -9.93 9.11 -16.44
N SER A 189 -9.66 10.24 -17.09
CA SER A 189 -9.76 10.38 -18.54
C SER A 189 -8.51 10.96 -19.19
N LYS A 190 -8.29 10.60 -20.45
CA LYS A 190 -7.31 11.21 -21.34
C LYS A 190 -7.91 12.39 -22.10
N PRO A 191 -7.07 13.21 -22.80
CA PRO A 191 -7.56 14.35 -23.57
C PRO A 191 -8.59 14.01 -24.67
N ASP A 192 -8.53 12.80 -25.25
CA ASP A 192 -9.49 12.31 -26.22
C ASP A 192 -10.82 11.83 -25.62
N GLY A 193 -10.97 11.92 -24.30
CA GLY A 193 -12.14 11.46 -23.56
C GLY A 193 -12.14 9.97 -23.21
N SER A 194 -11.14 9.20 -23.67
CA SER A 194 -11.02 7.79 -23.32
C SER A 194 -10.66 7.61 -21.85
N VAL A 195 -11.12 6.49 -21.26
CA VAL A 195 -10.85 6.15 -19.87
C VAL A 195 -9.45 5.60 -19.72
N LYS A 196 -8.77 6.02 -18.65
CA LYS A 196 -7.48 5.50 -18.21
C LYS A 196 -7.58 5.05 -16.77
N THR A 197 -7.13 3.83 -16.45
CA THR A 197 -7.04 3.30 -15.10
C THR A 197 -5.66 3.52 -14.50
N PHE A 198 -5.58 3.62 -13.17
CA PHE A 198 -4.31 3.56 -12.45
C PHE A 198 -3.78 2.12 -12.48
N SER A 199 -2.48 1.95 -12.63
CA SER A 199 -1.85 0.64 -12.80
C SER A 199 -1.87 -0.24 -11.55
N ARG A 200 -1.84 0.38 -10.35
CA ARG A 200 -1.85 -0.30 -9.05
C ARG A 200 -2.54 0.56 -8.00
N GLY A 201 -3.14 -0.07 -7.00
CA GLY A 201 -3.75 0.62 -5.86
C GLY A 201 -4.80 1.66 -6.24
N GLY A 202 -5.53 1.44 -7.35
CA GLY A 202 -6.30 2.46 -8.05
C GLY A 202 -7.27 3.26 -7.20
N SER A 203 -8.10 2.61 -6.39
CA SER A 203 -9.03 3.33 -5.51
C SER A 203 -8.32 4.01 -4.33
N ASP A 204 -7.21 3.44 -3.84
CA ASP A 204 -6.38 4.06 -2.80
C ASP A 204 -5.78 5.37 -3.31
N ILE A 205 -5.27 5.36 -4.55
CA ILE A 205 -4.72 6.56 -5.20
C ILE A 205 -5.82 7.61 -5.40
N THR A 206 -7.00 7.23 -5.86
CA THR A 206 -8.14 8.15 -6.00
C THR A 206 -8.50 8.79 -4.67
N GLY A 207 -8.57 8.01 -3.60
CA GLY A 207 -8.80 8.53 -2.25
C GLY A 207 -7.78 9.57 -1.83
N SER A 208 -6.50 9.34 -2.12
CA SER A 208 -5.43 10.31 -1.86
C SER A 208 -5.57 11.58 -2.67
N ILE A 209 -5.90 11.48 -3.95
CA ILE A 209 -6.13 12.61 -4.84
C ILE A 209 -7.30 13.46 -4.34
N VAL A 210 -8.41 12.84 -3.96
CA VAL A 210 -9.57 13.54 -3.40
C VAL A 210 -9.22 14.21 -2.07
N ALA A 211 -8.49 13.50 -1.19
CA ALA A 211 -8.07 14.06 0.11
C ALA A 211 -7.18 15.30 -0.04
N LYS A 212 -6.25 15.27 -1.00
CA LYS A 212 -5.42 16.43 -1.33
C LYS A 212 -6.28 17.59 -1.85
N ALA A 213 -7.17 17.32 -2.79
CA ALA A 213 -8.01 18.37 -3.43
C ALA A 213 -8.92 19.12 -2.45
N VAL A 214 -9.44 18.44 -1.42
CA VAL A 214 -10.32 19.05 -0.40
C VAL A 214 -9.56 19.53 0.83
N HIS A 215 -8.24 19.38 0.88
CA HIS A 215 -7.42 19.64 2.07
C HIS A 215 -7.98 18.90 3.29
N ALA A 216 -8.19 17.60 3.15
CA ALA A 216 -8.78 16.77 4.20
C ALA A 216 -7.93 16.78 5.47
N ASP A 217 -8.59 16.71 6.61
CA ASP A 217 -7.92 16.58 7.91
C ASP A 217 -7.42 15.15 8.13
N VAL A 218 -8.14 14.17 7.58
CA VAL A 218 -7.77 12.75 7.60
C VAL A 218 -8.27 12.07 6.32
N TYR A 219 -7.47 11.18 5.79
CA TYR A 219 -7.87 10.19 4.78
C TYR A 219 -8.06 8.83 5.43
N GLU A 220 -9.30 8.38 5.53
CA GLU A 220 -9.63 7.07 6.08
C GLU A 220 -9.64 6.01 4.96
N ASN A 221 -8.81 5.00 5.11
CA ASN A 221 -8.78 3.83 4.23
C ASN A 221 -9.44 2.65 4.94
N TRP A 222 -10.66 2.33 4.53
CA TRP A 222 -11.45 1.25 5.08
C TRP A 222 -11.25 -0.04 4.31
N THR A 223 -10.82 -1.07 5.01
CA THR A 223 -10.46 -2.40 4.48
C THR A 223 -11.06 -3.50 5.35
N ASP A 224 -10.62 -4.73 5.17
CA ASP A 224 -11.05 -5.92 5.92
C ASP A 224 -10.08 -6.32 7.05
N VAL A 225 -9.09 -5.49 7.33
CA VAL A 225 -8.13 -5.68 8.44
C VAL A 225 -8.10 -4.46 9.35
N SER A 226 -7.87 -4.67 10.65
CA SER A 226 -7.92 -3.63 11.68
C SER A 226 -6.62 -2.83 11.83
N GLY A 227 -5.96 -2.52 10.73
CA GLY A 227 -4.68 -1.80 10.69
C GLY A 227 -3.51 -2.71 10.36
N PHE A 228 -2.29 -2.21 10.62
CA PHE A 228 -1.06 -2.95 10.34
C PHE A 228 -0.60 -3.71 11.56
N LEU A 229 -0.14 -4.93 11.34
CA LEU A 229 0.40 -5.78 12.39
C LEU A 229 1.90 -5.54 12.57
N VAL A 230 2.38 -5.70 13.77
CA VAL A 230 3.81 -5.58 14.10
C VAL A 230 4.65 -6.55 13.27
N THR A 231 4.12 -7.72 12.97
CA THR A 231 4.77 -8.71 12.10
C THR A 231 3.74 -9.59 11.38
N ASP A 232 4.23 -10.48 10.51
CA ASP A 232 3.40 -11.39 9.71
C ASP A 232 2.63 -12.38 10.61
N PRO A 233 1.29 -12.42 10.54
CA PRO A 233 0.46 -13.34 11.32
C PRO A 233 0.65 -14.82 10.94
N LYS A 234 1.29 -15.11 9.82
CA LYS A 234 1.68 -16.48 9.45
C LYS A 234 2.89 -16.99 10.25
N ILE A 235 3.68 -16.07 10.81
CA ILE A 235 4.87 -16.38 11.59
C ILE A 235 4.60 -16.29 13.08
N VAL A 236 3.95 -15.23 13.52
CA VAL A 236 3.55 -15.00 14.91
C VAL A 236 2.03 -15.03 14.99
N GLU A 237 1.48 -15.88 15.83
CA GLU A 237 0.03 -15.98 16.02
C GLU A 237 -0.50 -14.73 16.75
N ASN A 238 -1.56 -14.13 16.20
CA ASN A 238 -2.22 -12.92 16.73
C ASN A 238 -1.23 -11.80 17.13
N PRO A 239 -0.41 -11.29 16.19
CA PRO A 239 0.51 -10.23 16.51
C PRO A 239 -0.24 -8.93 16.85
N GLU A 240 0.40 -8.10 17.68
CA GLU A 240 -0.14 -6.78 18.04
C GLU A 240 -0.31 -5.87 16.83
N VAL A 241 -1.27 -4.96 16.92
CA VAL A 241 -1.53 -3.93 15.91
C VAL A 241 -0.65 -2.71 16.17
N ILE A 242 -0.09 -2.15 15.11
CA ILE A 242 0.64 -0.88 15.16
C ILE A 242 -0.39 0.25 15.29
N SER A 243 -0.39 0.99 16.38
CA SER A 243 -1.33 2.09 16.58
C SER A 243 -1.00 3.32 15.73
N THR A 244 0.27 3.69 15.68
CA THR A 244 0.77 4.84 14.91
C THR A 244 2.09 4.50 14.27
N ILE A 245 2.22 4.82 12.98
CA ILE A 245 3.43 4.59 12.19
C ILE A 245 3.74 5.85 11.38
N THR A 246 5.03 6.20 11.29
CA THR A 246 5.44 7.28 10.39
C THR A 246 5.58 6.77 8.96
N TYR A 247 5.51 7.66 7.97
CA TYR A 247 5.75 7.30 6.56
C TYR A 247 7.12 6.67 6.36
N ARG A 248 8.14 7.12 7.09
CA ARG A 248 9.49 6.56 7.00
C ARG A 248 9.55 5.13 7.51
N GLU A 249 8.94 4.85 8.66
CA GLU A 249 8.83 3.50 9.21
C GLU A 249 8.03 2.57 8.27
N LEU A 250 6.91 3.07 7.74
CA LEU A 250 6.08 2.34 6.80
C LEU A 250 6.84 1.95 5.53
N ARG A 251 7.63 2.88 4.98
CA ARG A 251 8.45 2.62 3.79
C ARG A 251 9.49 1.51 4.03
N GLU A 252 10.16 1.55 5.17
CA GLU A 252 11.12 0.50 5.54
C GLU A 252 10.46 -0.89 5.65
N LEU A 253 9.30 -0.98 6.30
CA LEU A 253 8.55 -2.22 6.44
C LEU A 253 8.00 -2.72 5.09
N SER A 254 7.47 -1.82 4.27
CA SER A 254 6.91 -2.16 2.95
C SER A 254 7.97 -2.69 2.01
N TYR A 255 9.13 -2.07 1.99
CA TYR A 255 10.27 -2.52 1.19
C TYR A 255 10.68 -3.96 1.55
N MET A 256 10.66 -4.29 2.84
CA MET A 256 10.98 -5.62 3.35
C MET A 256 9.82 -6.62 3.28
N GLY A 257 8.73 -6.28 2.57
CA GLY A 257 7.66 -7.21 2.24
C GLY A 257 6.42 -7.15 3.12
N ALA A 258 6.36 -6.25 4.08
CA ALA A 258 5.11 -5.99 4.77
C ALA A 258 4.10 -5.43 3.76
N THR A 259 3.03 -6.17 3.50
CA THR A 259 1.99 -5.73 2.57
C THR A 259 1.11 -4.69 3.25
N VAL A 260 1.22 -3.47 2.78
CA VAL A 260 0.49 -2.32 3.30
C VAL A 260 -0.14 -1.58 2.12
N LEU A 261 -0.32 -0.29 2.20
CA LEU A 261 -0.75 0.54 1.09
C LEU A 261 0.38 0.70 0.07
N HIS A 262 0.00 0.83 -1.19
CA HIS A 262 0.96 1.10 -2.26
C HIS A 262 1.59 2.49 -2.08
N GLU A 263 2.89 2.63 -2.34
CA GLU A 263 3.62 3.90 -2.16
C GLU A 263 2.99 5.05 -2.97
N ASP A 264 2.53 4.78 -4.19
CA ASP A 264 1.89 5.78 -5.05
C ASP A 264 0.61 6.37 -4.45
N SER A 265 -0.07 5.62 -3.57
CA SER A 265 -1.27 6.10 -2.87
C SER A 265 -0.95 6.95 -1.64
N ILE A 266 0.26 6.81 -1.10
CA ILE A 266 0.70 7.50 0.12
C ILE A 266 1.38 8.83 -0.21
N PHE A 267 2.17 8.86 -1.29
CA PHE A 267 3.05 9.97 -1.61
C PHE A 267 2.35 11.34 -1.74
N PRO A 268 1.18 11.47 -2.39
CA PRO A 268 0.48 12.75 -2.47
C PRO A 268 0.12 13.33 -1.11
N LEU A 269 -0.29 12.48 -0.17
CA LEU A 269 -0.72 12.88 1.17
C LEU A 269 0.44 13.21 2.08
N ARG A 270 1.55 12.50 1.94
CA ARG A 270 2.76 12.78 2.69
C ARG A 270 3.25 14.21 2.47
N LYS A 271 3.28 14.66 1.22
CA LYS A 271 3.72 16.00 0.85
C LYS A 271 2.83 17.09 1.48
N GLU A 272 1.54 16.83 1.56
CA GLU A 272 0.54 17.73 2.14
C GLU A 272 0.40 17.60 3.66
N GLY A 273 1.05 16.63 4.28
CA GLY A 273 0.95 16.37 5.72
C GLY A 273 -0.40 15.82 6.18
N ILE A 274 -1.18 15.21 5.27
CA ILE A 274 -2.48 14.63 5.59
C ILE A 274 -2.27 13.22 6.15
N PRO A 275 -2.73 12.93 7.38
CA PRO A 275 -2.63 11.58 7.94
C PRO A 275 -3.59 10.61 7.27
N ILE A 276 -3.17 9.34 7.21
CA ILE A 276 -3.97 8.22 6.71
C ILE A 276 -4.37 7.34 7.89
N HIS A 277 -5.65 7.03 8.01
CA HIS A 277 -6.17 6.14 9.03
C HIS A 277 -6.68 4.84 8.38
N VAL A 278 -6.03 3.74 8.67
CA VAL A 278 -6.42 2.41 8.17
C VAL A 278 -7.35 1.75 9.17
N LEU A 279 -8.56 1.43 8.72
CA LEU A 279 -9.66 0.97 9.55
C LEU A 279 -10.34 -0.27 8.95
N ASN A 280 -11.04 -1.04 9.79
CA ASN A 280 -11.73 -2.26 9.40
C ASN A 280 -13.25 -2.03 9.31
N THR A 281 -13.80 -2.22 8.12
CA THR A 281 -15.25 -2.12 7.89
C THR A 281 -16.07 -3.11 8.72
N ASN A 282 -15.52 -4.29 9.01
CA ASN A 282 -16.18 -5.34 9.77
C ASN A 282 -15.97 -5.25 11.29
N ALA A 283 -15.12 -4.33 11.73
CA ALA A 283 -14.83 -4.05 13.14
C ALA A 283 -14.55 -2.55 13.28
N SER A 284 -15.57 -1.74 13.07
CA SER A 284 -15.46 -0.27 12.99
C SER A 284 -15.08 0.39 14.32
N GLU A 285 -15.24 -0.31 15.43
CA GLU A 285 -14.80 0.09 16.76
C GLU A 285 -13.31 -0.12 17.02
N ASP A 286 -12.63 -0.94 16.20
CA ASP A 286 -11.18 -1.13 16.31
C ASP A 286 -10.45 0.17 15.93
N PRO A 287 -9.43 0.59 16.70
CA PRO A 287 -8.77 1.88 16.47
C PRO A 287 -7.92 1.94 15.21
N GLY A 288 -7.59 0.79 14.60
CA GLY A 288 -6.78 0.72 13.38
C GLY A 288 -5.36 1.26 13.54
N THR A 289 -4.78 1.70 12.42
CA THR A 289 -3.43 2.27 12.36
C THR A 289 -3.46 3.68 11.77
N MET A 290 -2.85 4.64 12.46
CA MET A 290 -2.65 5.99 11.95
C MET A 290 -1.27 6.12 11.30
N ILE A 291 -1.22 6.57 10.05
CA ILE A 291 0.02 6.87 9.32
C ILE A 291 0.21 8.38 9.29
N VAL A 292 1.37 8.84 9.77
CA VAL A 292 1.67 10.28 9.92
C VAL A 292 3.07 10.61 9.42
N GLU A 293 3.32 11.88 9.07
CA GLU A 293 4.68 12.32 8.70
C GLU A 293 5.60 12.34 9.93
N ASN A 294 5.13 12.95 11.00
CA ASN A 294 5.83 13.07 12.27
C ASN A 294 4.87 12.89 13.44
N THR A 295 5.38 12.41 14.55
CA THR A 295 4.61 12.32 15.78
C THR A 295 5.50 12.58 16.99
N CYS A 296 4.95 13.29 17.96
CA CYS A 296 5.56 13.47 19.29
C CYS A 296 5.13 12.35 20.26
N SER A 297 4.16 11.50 19.87
CA SER A 297 3.71 10.41 20.71
C SER A 297 4.81 9.36 20.86
N LYS A 298 5.02 8.91 22.09
CA LYS A 298 5.92 7.80 22.34
C LYS A 298 5.30 6.53 21.74
N PRO A 299 6.09 5.69 21.06
CA PRO A 299 5.61 4.41 20.62
C PRO A 299 5.28 3.51 21.81
N HIS A 300 4.30 2.61 21.61
CA HIS A 300 3.92 1.66 22.67
C HIS A 300 5.05 0.68 22.98
N PHE A 301 5.74 0.22 21.95
CA PHE A 301 6.92 -0.63 22.06
C PHE A 301 8.18 0.09 21.58
N THR A 302 9.35 -0.40 21.94
CA THR A 302 10.63 0.12 21.44
C THR A 302 10.72 -0.02 19.92
N ILE A 303 10.18 -1.11 19.35
CA ILE A 303 10.08 -1.33 17.91
C ILE A 303 8.67 -1.02 17.42
N THR A 304 8.54 -0.67 16.15
CA THR A 304 7.26 -0.46 15.49
C THR A 304 6.83 -1.69 14.70
N GLY A 305 7.76 -2.31 13.98
CA GLY A 305 7.45 -3.50 13.20
C GLY A 305 8.69 -4.33 12.84
N ILE A 306 8.41 -5.56 12.43
CA ILE A 306 9.41 -6.53 11.98
C ILE A 306 8.92 -7.08 10.64
N ALA A 307 9.74 -6.95 9.62
CA ALA A 307 9.47 -7.52 8.30
C ALA A 307 10.72 -8.15 7.72
N GLY A 308 10.56 -9.08 6.81
CA GLY A 308 11.71 -9.71 6.18
C GLY A 308 11.35 -10.49 4.92
N LYS A 309 12.38 -10.89 4.21
CA LYS A 309 12.30 -11.69 3.00
C LYS A 309 13.38 -12.74 2.98
N LYS A 310 13.05 -13.89 2.40
CA LYS A 310 14.00 -14.94 2.01
C LYS A 310 14.49 -14.69 0.58
N GLY A 311 15.52 -15.39 0.17
CA GLY A 311 15.96 -15.47 -1.21
C GLY A 311 17.00 -14.42 -1.59
N PHE A 312 17.97 -14.19 -0.72
CA PHE A 312 19.14 -13.36 -0.98
C PHE A 312 20.40 -14.20 -1.12
N ALA A 313 21.35 -13.66 -1.86
CA ALA A 313 22.70 -14.17 -1.99
C ALA A 313 23.70 -13.09 -1.57
N ALA A 314 24.82 -13.52 -1.04
CA ALA A 314 25.95 -12.68 -0.68
C ALA A 314 27.14 -12.99 -1.58
N VAL A 315 27.71 -11.95 -2.21
CA VAL A 315 28.92 -12.01 -3.01
C VAL A 315 30.02 -11.30 -2.24
N THR A 316 30.94 -12.06 -1.66
CA THR A 316 32.04 -11.50 -0.88
C THR A 316 33.32 -11.44 -1.73
N ILE A 317 33.82 -10.24 -1.92
CA ILE A 317 35.03 -9.95 -2.68
C ILE A 317 36.15 -9.69 -1.68
N GLU A 318 37.21 -10.47 -1.73
CA GLU A 318 38.39 -10.30 -0.92
C GLU A 318 39.55 -9.77 -1.78
N LYS A 319 40.20 -8.73 -1.31
CA LYS A 319 41.40 -8.18 -1.95
C LYS A 319 42.31 -7.55 -0.92
N SER A 320 43.55 -8.02 -0.87
CA SER A 320 44.59 -7.45 0.00
C SER A 320 44.80 -5.96 -0.32
N MET A 321 44.81 -5.13 0.71
CA MET A 321 44.96 -3.68 0.61
C MET A 321 43.77 -2.97 -0.07
N MET A 322 42.59 -3.56 -0.08
CA MET A 322 41.36 -3.00 -0.67
C MET A 322 41.07 -1.58 -0.15
N ASN A 323 41.28 -1.36 1.13
CA ASN A 323 41.02 -0.06 1.78
C ASN A 323 41.88 1.09 1.27
N THR A 324 43.00 0.80 0.62
CA THR A 324 43.87 1.80 0.01
C THR A 324 43.54 2.10 -1.45
N GLU A 325 42.74 1.28 -2.09
CA GLU A 325 42.33 1.44 -3.49
C GLU A 325 41.13 2.38 -3.60
N ILE A 326 41.39 3.64 -3.99
CA ILE A 326 40.35 4.64 -4.21
C ILE A 326 39.41 4.18 -5.33
N GLY A 327 38.10 4.20 -5.07
CA GLY A 327 37.08 3.83 -6.05
C GLY A 327 36.84 2.32 -6.17
N PHE A 328 37.40 1.50 -5.30
CA PHE A 328 37.13 0.05 -5.29
C PHE A 328 35.62 -0.28 -5.23
N GLY A 329 34.90 0.28 -4.27
CA GLY A 329 33.46 0.06 -4.15
C GLY A 329 32.68 0.47 -5.40
N ARG A 330 33.04 1.60 -6.01
CA ARG A 330 32.41 2.04 -7.27
C ARG A 330 32.64 1.02 -8.40
N LYS A 331 33.85 0.52 -8.56
CA LYS A 331 34.18 -0.48 -9.59
C LYS A 331 33.39 -1.78 -9.39
N VAL A 332 33.25 -2.23 -8.13
CA VAL A 332 32.45 -3.42 -7.78
C VAL A 332 30.98 -3.18 -8.13
N LEU A 333 30.38 -2.11 -7.63
CA LEU A 333 28.95 -1.82 -7.87
C LEU A 333 28.64 -1.56 -9.35
N GLN A 334 29.59 -1.02 -10.12
CA GLN A 334 29.44 -0.86 -11.57
C GLN A 334 29.22 -2.19 -12.29
N VAL A 335 29.90 -3.25 -11.87
CA VAL A 335 29.69 -4.59 -12.46
C VAL A 335 28.27 -5.08 -12.25
N PHE A 336 27.67 -4.85 -11.07
CA PHE A 336 26.27 -5.20 -10.81
C PHE A 336 25.33 -4.33 -11.64
N GLU A 337 25.58 -3.02 -11.74
CA GLU A 337 24.81 -2.08 -12.57
C GLU A 337 24.80 -2.50 -14.04
N GLU A 338 25.94 -2.83 -14.61
CA GLU A 338 26.09 -3.28 -16.01
C GLU A 338 25.35 -4.59 -16.29
N ASN A 339 25.12 -5.40 -15.27
CA ASN A 339 24.30 -6.62 -15.34
C ASN A 339 22.83 -6.39 -14.96
N GLY A 340 22.43 -5.16 -14.65
CA GLY A 340 21.06 -4.81 -14.26
C GLY A 340 20.65 -5.37 -12.91
N ILE A 341 21.59 -5.58 -11.99
CA ILE A 341 21.35 -6.07 -10.63
C ILE A 341 21.43 -4.92 -9.63
N SER A 342 20.36 -4.73 -8.87
CA SER A 342 20.33 -3.82 -7.73
C SER A 342 20.92 -4.50 -6.49
N PHE A 343 21.72 -3.80 -5.73
CA PHE A 343 22.22 -4.28 -4.44
C PHE A 343 21.26 -3.88 -3.30
N GLU A 344 21.23 -4.69 -2.24
CA GLU A 344 20.47 -4.41 -1.02
C GLU A 344 21.36 -3.79 0.07
N HIS A 345 22.48 -4.43 0.36
CA HIS A 345 23.44 -4.00 1.37
C HIS A 345 24.85 -4.30 0.92
N THR A 346 25.82 -3.51 1.41
CA THR A 346 27.23 -3.65 1.07
C THR A 346 28.13 -3.51 2.30
N PRO A 347 28.05 -4.45 3.27
CA PRO A 347 28.98 -4.42 4.38
C PRO A 347 30.42 -4.59 3.91
N SER A 348 31.31 -3.73 4.41
CA SER A 348 32.69 -3.64 3.96
C SER A 348 33.64 -3.67 5.14
N GLY A 349 34.69 -4.49 5.03
CA GLY A 349 35.84 -4.54 5.93
C GLY A 349 37.05 -3.83 5.37
N ILE A 350 38.23 -4.18 5.89
CA ILE A 350 39.51 -3.63 5.40
C ILE A 350 39.88 -4.23 4.04
N ASP A 351 39.78 -5.55 3.92
CA ASP A 351 40.18 -6.33 2.75
C ASP A 351 39.00 -7.09 2.11
N THR A 352 37.78 -6.84 2.58
CA THR A 352 36.56 -7.52 2.09
C THR A 352 35.43 -6.53 1.82
N MET A 353 34.68 -6.80 0.77
CA MET A 353 33.41 -6.15 0.48
C MET A 353 32.37 -7.21 0.12
N THR A 354 31.24 -7.20 0.79
CA THR A 354 30.13 -8.12 0.49
C THR A 354 29.00 -7.36 -0.15
N VAL A 355 28.44 -7.90 -1.22
CA VAL A 355 27.27 -7.35 -1.91
C VAL A 355 26.10 -8.31 -1.72
N PHE A 356 25.03 -7.86 -1.06
CA PHE A 356 23.79 -8.61 -0.91
C PHE A 356 22.85 -8.28 -2.06
N VAL A 357 22.35 -9.30 -2.74
CA VAL A 357 21.50 -9.20 -3.93
C VAL A 357 20.37 -10.23 -3.86
N HIS A 358 19.33 -10.03 -4.67
CA HIS A 358 18.30 -11.05 -4.85
C HIS A 358 18.89 -12.28 -5.54
N GLN A 359 18.75 -13.43 -4.90
CA GLN A 359 19.40 -14.67 -5.32
C GLN A 359 19.00 -15.08 -6.74
N LYS A 360 17.72 -15.07 -7.04
CA LYS A 360 17.20 -15.49 -8.35
C LYS A 360 17.77 -14.63 -9.49
N GLU A 361 17.79 -13.32 -9.32
CA GLU A 361 18.32 -12.40 -10.33
C GLU A 361 19.82 -12.58 -10.51
N PHE A 362 20.54 -12.81 -9.42
CA PHE A 362 21.98 -13.04 -9.43
C PHE A 362 22.34 -14.36 -10.12
N GLU A 363 21.67 -15.45 -9.81
CA GLU A 363 21.93 -16.80 -10.38
C GLU A 363 21.80 -16.82 -11.90
N GLU A 364 20.89 -16.03 -12.47
CA GLU A 364 20.73 -15.89 -13.92
C GLU A 364 21.94 -15.22 -14.59
N LYS A 365 22.74 -14.45 -13.86
CA LYS A 365 23.84 -13.62 -14.36
C LYS A 365 25.17 -13.87 -13.64
N GLU A 366 25.26 -14.90 -12.83
CA GLU A 366 26.40 -15.21 -11.97
C GLU A 366 27.72 -15.21 -12.70
N GLN A 367 27.81 -15.93 -13.82
CA GLN A 367 29.04 -16.04 -14.59
C GLN A 367 29.53 -14.69 -15.14
N SER A 368 28.61 -13.88 -15.64
CA SER A 368 28.91 -12.54 -16.17
C SER A 368 29.41 -11.60 -15.07
N ILE A 369 28.77 -11.67 -13.89
CA ILE A 369 29.14 -10.82 -12.75
C ILE A 369 30.52 -11.20 -12.22
N ILE A 370 30.78 -12.49 -12.01
CA ILE A 370 32.08 -12.98 -11.51
C ILE A 370 33.20 -12.62 -12.49
N ALA A 371 32.99 -12.86 -13.79
CA ALA A 371 33.94 -12.45 -14.80
C ALA A 371 34.19 -10.93 -14.83
N GLY A 372 33.12 -10.15 -14.67
CA GLY A 372 33.20 -8.69 -14.57
C GLY A 372 33.97 -8.22 -13.34
N LEU A 373 33.77 -8.83 -12.18
CA LEU A 373 34.53 -8.52 -10.97
C LEU A 373 36.04 -8.84 -11.11
N HIS A 374 36.36 -9.97 -11.69
CA HIS A 374 37.77 -10.29 -11.96
C HIS A 374 38.46 -9.27 -12.88
N ARG A 375 37.75 -8.78 -13.91
CA ARG A 375 38.27 -7.74 -14.81
C ARG A 375 38.39 -6.38 -14.13
N ALA A 376 37.37 -6.01 -13.32
CA ALA A 376 37.30 -4.67 -12.75
C ALA A 376 38.23 -4.44 -11.57
N VAL A 377 38.36 -5.40 -10.67
CA VAL A 377 39.07 -5.22 -9.39
C VAL A 377 40.17 -6.25 -9.11
N GLN A 378 40.30 -7.30 -9.92
CA GLN A 378 41.32 -8.34 -9.74
C GLN A 378 41.35 -8.87 -8.29
N PRO A 379 40.28 -9.44 -7.78
CA PRO A 379 40.20 -9.90 -6.39
C PRO A 379 41.11 -11.10 -6.14
N ASP A 380 41.53 -11.25 -4.87
CA ASP A 380 42.24 -12.45 -4.43
C ASP A 380 41.30 -13.66 -4.39
N SER A 381 40.06 -13.45 -3.94
CA SER A 381 39.02 -14.48 -3.98
C SER A 381 37.63 -13.84 -4.08
N ILE A 382 36.67 -14.66 -4.54
CA ILE A 382 35.23 -14.34 -4.52
C ILE A 382 34.51 -15.54 -3.90
N ASP A 383 33.80 -15.32 -2.80
CA ASP A 383 32.97 -16.30 -2.14
C ASP A 383 31.50 -15.98 -2.38
N LEU A 384 30.73 -17.04 -2.66
CA LEU A 384 29.28 -16.96 -2.88
C LEU A 384 28.55 -17.69 -1.76
N GLU A 385 27.54 -17.06 -1.18
CA GLU A 385 26.65 -17.68 -0.23
C GLU A 385 25.20 -17.42 -0.66
N SER A 386 24.41 -18.47 -0.74
CA SER A 386 23.00 -18.44 -1.15
C SER A 386 22.09 -18.80 0.01
N ASP A 387 20.78 -18.77 -0.23
CA ASP A 387 19.74 -19.14 0.73
C ASP A 387 19.81 -18.31 2.02
N LEU A 388 19.99 -17.00 1.84
CA LEU A 388 19.97 -16.01 2.91
C LEU A 388 18.63 -15.29 2.99
N ALA A 389 18.32 -14.83 4.19
CA ALA A 389 17.16 -14.00 4.48
C ALA A 389 17.62 -12.70 5.15
N LEU A 390 16.90 -11.62 4.87
CA LEU A 390 17.08 -10.33 5.53
C LEU A 390 15.85 -10.01 6.38
N VAL A 391 16.07 -9.62 7.62
CA VAL A 391 15.03 -9.21 8.56
C VAL A 391 15.30 -7.78 9.00
N ALA A 392 14.31 -6.91 8.80
CA ALA A 392 14.35 -5.52 9.23
C ALA A 392 13.57 -5.36 10.53
N ILE A 393 14.22 -4.80 11.52
CA ILE A 393 13.61 -4.33 12.77
C ILE A 393 13.52 -2.83 12.65
N VAL A 394 12.28 -2.31 12.63
CA VAL A 394 12.00 -0.91 12.35
C VAL A 394 11.31 -0.26 13.54
N GLY A 395 11.71 0.94 13.89
CA GLY A 395 11.01 1.70 14.92
C GLY A 395 11.70 2.99 15.33
N ARG A 396 10.93 4.08 15.35
CA ARG A 396 11.36 5.37 15.90
C ARG A 396 11.69 5.31 17.38
N GLY A 397 11.13 4.34 18.11
CA GLY A 397 11.44 4.09 19.52
C GLY A 397 12.85 3.57 19.78
N MET A 398 13.51 3.01 18.76
CA MET A 398 14.91 2.58 18.88
C MET A 398 15.88 3.75 18.88
N ARG A 399 15.46 4.87 18.28
CA ARG A 399 16.31 6.06 18.14
C ARG A 399 16.73 6.57 19.52
N ARG A 400 18.03 6.66 19.76
CA ARG A 400 18.64 7.06 21.03
C ARG A 400 18.30 6.15 22.22
N THR A 401 17.70 4.97 21.99
CA THR A 401 17.43 4.00 23.03
C THR A 401 18.61 3.06 23.21
N ARG A 402 19.27 3.18 24.35
CA ARG A 402 20.45 2.36 24.67
C ARG A 402 20.07 0.89 24.83
N GLY A 403 20.93 0.00 24.36
CA GLY A 403 20.79 -1.44 24.54
C GLY A 403 19.87 -2.15 23.56
N THR A 404 19.24 -1.45 22.60
CA THR A 404 18.34 -2.07 21.61
C THR A 404 19.04 -3.14 20.80
N ALA A 405 20.20 -2.84 20.21
CA ALA A 405 20.99 -3.82 19.47
C ALA A 405 21.40 -5.01 20.34
N GLY A 406 21.83 -4.76 21.56
CA GLY A 406 22.19 -5.82 22.52
C GLY A 406 21.04 -6.78 22.79
N ARG A 407 19.82 -6.26 22.95
CA ARG A 407 18.61 -7.09 23.15
C ARG A 407 18.29 -7.94 21.92
N ILE A 408 18.40 -7.37 20.72
CA ILE A 408 18.19 -8.10 19.46
C ILE A 408 19.16 -9.28 19.37
N PHE A 409 20.45 -9.04 19.50
CA PHE A 409 21.45 -10.10 19.34
C PHE A 409 21.44 -11.11 20.49
N SER A 410 21.09 -10.69 21.69
CA SER A 410 20.85 -11.61 22.80
C SER A 410 19.68 -12.54 22.54
N ALA A 411 18.56 -12.02 22.00
CA ALA A 411 17.41 -12.83 21.62
C ALA A 411 17.76 -13.85 20.51
N LEU A 412 18.52 -13.43 19.50
CA LEU A 412 18.97 -14.31 18.42
C LEU A 412 19.93 -15.39 18.92
N ALA A 413 20.83 -15.06 19.84
CA ALA A 413 21.74 -16.03 20.46
C ALA A 413 20.96 -17.09 21.25
N HIS A 414 19.96 -16.70 22.01
CA HIS A 414 19.09 -17.63 22.75
C HIS A 414 18.25 -18.53 21.83
N ALA A 415 17.90 -18.03 20.66
CA ALA A 415 17.19 -18.79 19.64
C ALA A 415 18.12 -19.65 18.77
N HIS A 416 19.42 -19.68 19.06
CA HIS A 416 20.44 -20.41 18.31
C HIS A 416 20.53 -19.97 16.83
N VAL A 417 20.27 -18.71 16.55
CA VAL A 417 20.35 -18.14 15.21
C VAL A 417 21.76 -17.58 14.98
N ASN A 418 22.39 -17.99 13.89
CA ASN A 418 23.65 -17.42 13.44
C ASN A 418 23.41 -16.19 12.57
N VAL A 419 23.97 -15.05 12.99
CA VAL A 419 23.87 -13.79 12.26
C VAL A 419 24.94 -13.71 11.19
N LYS A 420 24.54 -13.54 9.93
CA LYS A 420 25.42 -13.45 8.75
C LYS A 420 25.78 -12.01 8.39
N MET A 421 24.89 -11.07 8.67
CA MET A 421 25.05 -9.66 8.34
C MET A 421 24.32 -8.80 9.36
N ILE A 422 24.89 -7.63 9.66
CA ILE A 422 24.30 -6.59 10.48
C ILE A 422 24.46 -5.28 9.75
N ASP A 423 23.37 -4.54 9.60
CA ASP A 423 23.38 -3.18 9.08
C ASP A 423 22.50 -2.27 9.95
N GLN A 424 23.05 -1.13 10.35
CA GLN A 424 22.33 -0.07 11.05
C GLN A 424 22.85 1.27 10.61
N GLY A 425 22.00 2.04 9.89
CA GLY A 425 22.36 3.40 9.47
C GLY A 425 22.34 4.41 10.61
N SER A 426 22.91 5.57 10.37
CA SER A 426 22.99 6.68 11.34
C SER A 426 21.62 7.27 11.71
N SER A 427 20.57 6.96 10.99
CA SER A 427 19.19 7.33 11.34
C SER A 427 18.66 6.62 12.56
N GLU A 428 19.27 5.47 12.94
CA GLU A 428 18.83 4.59 14.03
C GLU A 428 17.35 4.13 13.90
N LEU A 429 16.77 4.25 12.71
CA LEU A 429 15.36 3.91 12.43
C LEU A 429 15.15 2.41 12.27
N ASN A 430 16.17 1.73 11.76
CA ASN A 430 16.13 0.29 11.51
C ASN A 430 17.44 -0.40 11.92
N ILE A 431 17.34 -1.70 12.17
CA ILE A 431 18.44 -2.64 12.22
C ILE A 431 18.09 -3.79 11.29
N ILE A 432 18.97 -4.07 10.35
CA ILE A 432 18.81 -5.18 9.40
C ILE A 432 19.75 -6.30 9.82
N VAL A 433 19.22 -7.51 9.94
CA VAL A 433 20.02 -8.72 10.19
C VAL A 433 19.87 -9.69 9.05
N GLY A 434 21.00 -10.20 8.58
CA GLY A 434 21.04 -11.31 7.61
C GLY A 434 21.21 -12.63 8.35
N VAL A 435 20.39 -13.62 7.99
CA VAL A 435 20.41 -14.98 8.55
C VAL A 435 20.21 -15.99 7.42
N GLU A 436 20.41 -17.27 7.71
CA GLU A 436 20.05 -18.32 6.75
C GLU A 436 18.52 -18.41 6.59
N ASN A 437 18.05 -18.77 5.39
CA ASN A 437 16.61 -18.91 5.13
C ASN A 437 15.90 -19.80 6.16
N ARG A 438 16.54 -20.86 6.62
CA ARG A 438 15.99 -21.78 7.63
C ARG A 438 15.73 -21.12 8.98
N ASP A 439 16.44 -20.07 9.31
CA ASP A 439 16.35 -19.35 10.60
C ASP A 439 15.43 -18.12 10.52
N PHE A 440 14.79 -17.87 9.38
CA PHE A 440 13.97 -16.68 9.12
C PHE A 440 12.83 -16.53 10.14
N GLU A 441 12.00 -17.55 10.27
CA GLU A 441 10.84 -17.52 11.16
C GLU A 441 11.28 -17.46 12.64
N ALA A 442 12.31 -18.20 13.02
CA ALA A 442 12.85 -18.19 14.37
C ALA A 442 13.42 -16.81 14.76
N THR A 443 14.05 -16.12 13.80
CA THR A 443 14.56 -14.76 13.98
C THR A 443 13.43 -13.78 14.29
N ILE A 444 12.37 -13.79 13.48
CA ILE A 444 11.21 -12.90 13.68
C ILE A 444 10.53 -13.18 15.01
N LYS A 445 10.29 -14.44 15.36
CA LYS A 445 9.68 -14.83 16.63
C LYS A 445 10.48 -14.37 17.83
N ALA A 446 11.80 -14.60 17.81
CA ALA A 446 12.69 -14.21 18.91
C ALA A 446 12.68 -12.69 19.16
N ILE A 447 12.72 -11.90 18.11
CA ILE A 447 12.68 -10.44 18.20
C ILE A 447 11.30 -9.96 18.67
N TYR A 448 10.22 -10.52 18.14
CA TYR A 448 8.87 -10.20 18.58
C TYR A 448 8.69 -10.49 20.08
N ASP A 449 9.13 -11.64 20.54
CA ASP A 449 8.98 -12.06 21.93
C ASP A 449 9.68 -11.11 22.91
N ILE A 450 10.88 -10.65 22.57
CA ILE A 450 11.62 -9.78 23.50
C ILE A 450 11.09 -8.35 23.55
N PHE A 451 10.61 -7.80 22.44
CA PHE A 451 10.15 -6.41 22.39
C PHE A 451 8.66 -6.23 22.63
N VAL A 452 7.84 -7.20 22.28
CA VAL A 452 6.39 -7.11 22.36
C VAL A 452 5.83 -7.97 23.48
N THR A 453 6.14 -9.25 23.52
CA THR A 453 5.58 -10.17 24.52
C THR A 453 6.19 -9.91 25.91
N ALA A 454 7.51 -9.83 26.03
CA ALA A 454 8.19 -9.57 27.28
C ALA A 454 8.27 -8.07 27.64
N GLN A 455 8.03 -7.18 26.69
CA GLN A 455 8.08 -5.72 26.86
C GLN A 455 9.38 -5.20 27.50
N LEU A 456 10.51 -5.80 27.16
CA LEU A 456 11.82 -5.44 27.70
C LEU A 456 12.49 -4.31 26.90
#